data_f2fec12b2fc3c4fc872fbab681f47aa4
#
_entry.id   f2fec12b2fc3c4fc872fbab681f47aa4
#
_cell.length_a   1.000
_cell.length_b   1.000
_cell.length_c   1.000
_cell.angle_alpha   90.00
_cell.angle_beta   90.00
_cell.angle_gamma   90.00
#
_symmetry.space_group_name_H-M   'P 1'
#
loop_
_entity.id
_entity.type
_entity.pdbx_description
1 polymer ?
#
loop_
_entity_poly.entity_id
_entity_poly.type
_entity_poly.pdbx_seq_one_letter_code
_entity_poly.pdbx_strand_id
1 'polypeptide(L)' 'KAITIKAAKANSASVFIDAFELEAGERITIESTADMTLTGTAGDAVTIMEI' A
#
# COMPACT_ATOMS: atom_id res chain seq x y z
N LYS A 1 13.84 4.95 -8.22
CA LYS A 1 13.09 3.71 -8.37
C LYS A 1 11.62 3.93 -8.09
N ALA A 2 10.79 3.25 -8.84
CA ALA A 2 9.35 3.31 -8.62
C ALA A 2 8.88 2.01 -7.99
N ILE A 3 7.96 2.11 -7.05
CA ILE A 3 7.29 0.93 -6.49
C ILE A 3 5.79 1.11 -6.65
N THR A 4 5.10 0.01 -6.90
CA THR A 4 3.65 -0.01 -6.96
C THR A 4 3.13 -0.82 -5.78
N ILE A 5 2.23 -0.23 -5.02
CA ILE A 5 1.62 -0.87 -3.87
C ILE A 5 0.14 -1.02 -4.15
N LYS A 6 -0.37 -2.25 -4.06
CA LYS A 6 -1.79 -2.51 -4.28
C LYS A 6 -2.39 -3.12 -3.02
N ALA A 7 -3.46 -2.51 -2.53
CA ALA A 7 -4.23 -3.08 -1.43
C ALA A 7 -5.15 -4.17 -1.97
N ALA A 8 -5.20 -5.31 -1.29
CA ALA A 8 -6.02 -6.43 -1.73
C ALA A 8 -7.50 -6.06 -1.67
N LYS A 9 -8.26 -6.53 -2.65
CA LYS A 9 -9.70 -6.26 -2.73
C LYS A 9 -10.46 -6.77 -1.51
N ALA A 10 -9.98 -7.84 -0.92
CA ALA A 10 -10.64 -8.46 0.23
C ALA A 10 -10.29 -7.79 1.56
N ASN A 11 -9.49 -6.74 1.54
CA ASN A 11 -9.15 -6.03 2.77
C ASN A 11 -10.39 -5.47 3.44
N SER A 12 -10.42 -5.54 4.76
CA SER A 12 -11.56 -5.06 5.55
C SER A 12 -11.52 -3.57 5.78
N ALA A 13 -10.34 -2.94 5.65
CA ALA A 13 -10.15 -1.53 5.91
C ALA A 13 -9.05 -0.98 4.99
N SER A 14 -8.91 0.34 4.99
CA SER A 14 -7.85 0.99 4.22
C SER A 14 -6.48 0.69 4.81
N VAL A 15 -5.49 0.66 3.94
CA VAL A 15 -4.09 0.55 4.32
C VAL A 15 -3.47 1.94 4.20
N PHE A 16 -2.63 2.30 5.15
CA PHE A 16 -1.98 3.61 5.13
C PHE A 16 -0.50 3.46 4.79
N ILE A 17 -0.05 4.26 3.84
CA ILE A 17 1.36 4.38 3.49
C ILE A 17 1.79 5.72 4.07
N ASP A 18 2.46 5.68 5.22
CA ASP A 18 2.67 6.87 6.05
C ASP A 18 1.33 7.55 6.31
N ALA A 19 1.10 8.75 5.79
CA ALA A 19 -0.15 9.46 5.97
C ALA A 19 -1.13 9.29 4.80
N PHE A 20 -0.75 8.52 3.78
CA PHE A 20 -1.59 8.35 2.60
C PHE A 20 -2.50 7.14 2.75
N GLU A 21 -3.80 7.35 2.57
CA GLU A 21 -4.79 6.28 2.67
C GLU A 21 -4.96 5.57 1.32
N LEU A 22 -4.90 4.23 1.35
CA LEU A 22 -5.12 3.39 0.18
C LEU A 22 -6.27 2.44 0.46
N GLU A 23 -7.38 2.64 -0.22
CA GLU A 23 -8.58 1.82 0.01
C GLU A 23 -8.43 0.42 -0.60
N ALA A 24 -9.24 -0.51 -0.10
CA ALA A 24 -9.22 -1.87 -0.59
C ALA A 24 -9.43 -1.91 -2.10
N GLY A 25 -8.57 -2.64 -2.80
CA GLY A 25 -8.62 -2.76 -4.25
C GLY A 25 -7.89 -1.66 -5.01
N GLU A 26 -7.43 -0.61 -4.32
CA GLU A 26 -6.70 0.48 -4.96
C GLU A 26 -5.21 0.19 -5.06
N ARG A 27 -4.56 0.90 -5.95
CA ARG A 27 -3.10 0.82 -6.10
C ARG A 27 -2.52 2.21 -6.29
N ILE A 28 -1.25 2.35 -5.92
CA ILE A 28 -0.52 3.60 -6.10
C ILE A 28 0.92 3.28 -6.52
N THR A 29 1.46 4.11 -7.40
CA THR A 29 2.87 4.03 -7.78
C THR A 29 3.59 5.23 -7.21
N ILE A 30 4.69 4.97 -6.50
CA ILE A 30 5.46 5.98 -5.80
C ILE A 30 6.90 5.94 -6.28
N GLU A 31 7.44 7.09 -6.64
CA GLU A 31 8.87 7.23 -6.93
C GLU A 31 9.53 7.81 -5.69
N SER A 32 10.22 6.98 -4.93
CA SER A 32 10.86 7.40 -3.71
C SER A 32 12.02 6.47 -3.36
N THR A 33 13.05 7.05 -2.77
CA THR A 33 14.15 6.29 -2.19
C THR A 33 14.10 6.27 -0.67
N ALA A 34 13.12 6.96 -0.08
CA ALA A 34 12.96 7.02 1.36
C ALA A 34 12.20 5.80 1.86
N ASP A 35 12.45 5.45 3.12
CA ASP A 35 11.68 4.38 3.76
C ASP A 35 10.24 4.82 3.95
N MET A 36 9.33 3.85 3.86
CA MET A 36 7.91 4.09 4.07
C MET A 36 7.37 3.12 5.10
N THR A 37 6.43 3.59 5.90
CA THR A 37 5.76 2.77 6.89
C THR A 37 4.37 2.40 6.39
N LEU A 38 4.08 1.10 6.36
CA LEU A 38 2.75 0.60 6.00
C LEU A 38 2.00 0.23 7.27
N THR A 39 0.78 0.73 7.38
CA THR A 39 -0.08 0.44 8.52
C THR A 39 -1.41 -0.08 8.00
N GLY A 40 -1.93 -1.12 8.64
CA GLY A 40 -3.19 -1.71 8.22
C GLY A 40 -3.81 -2.54 9.30
N THR A 41 -4.90 -3.21 8.96
CA THR A 41 -5.63 -4.08 9.88
C THR A 41 -5.09 -5.50 9.78
N ALA A 42 -5.02 -6.18 10.91
CA ALA A 42 -4.58 -7.58 10.93
C ALA A 42 -5.45 -8.42 9.99
N GLY A 43 -4.82 -9.27 9.19
CA GLY A 43 -5.50 -10.08 8.20
C GLY A 43 -5.60 -9.44 6.82
N ASP A 44 -5.39 -8.15 6.72
CA ASP A 44 -5.37 -7.46 5.43
C ASP A 44 -4.00 -7.62 4.76
N ALA A 45 -3.97 -7.42 3.45
CA ALA A 45 -2.76 -7.65 2.69
C ALA A 45 -2.51 -6.57 1.65
N VAL A 46 -1.25 -6.40 1.29
CA VAL A 46 -0.84 -5.55 0.16
C VAL A 46 0.14 -6.32 -0.70
N THR A 47 0.19 -5.97 -1.98
CA THR A 47 1.19 -6.47 -2.91
C THR A 47 2.09 -5.32 -3.29
N ILE A 48 3.39 -5.54 -3.21
CA ILE A 48 4.39 -4.52 -3.56
C ILE A 48 5.20 -5.02 -4.73
N MET A 49 5.28 -4.19 -5.76
CA MET A 49 6.10 -4.49 -6.93
C MET A 49 7.10 -3.37 -7.14
N GLU A 50 8.34 -3.75 -7.41
CA GLU A 50 9.41 -2.81 -7.71
C GLU A 50 9.69 -2.83 -9.21
N ILE A 51 9.82 -1.66 -9.77
CA ILE A 51 10.09 -1.52 -11.20
C ILE A 51 11.55 -1.15 -11.42
#